data_3258257069d312e548013a9587d1ffc4
#
_entry.id   3258257069d312e548013a9587d1ffc4
#
_cell.length_a   1.000
_cell.length_b   1.000
_cell.length_c   1.000
_cell.angle_alpha   90.00
_cell.angle_beta   90.00
_cell.angle_gamma   90.00
#
_symmetry.space_group_name_H-M   'P 1'
#
loop_
_entity.id
_entity.type
_entity.pdbx_description
1 polymer ?
#
loop_
_entity_poly.entity_id
_entity_poly.type
_entity_poly.pdbx_seq_one_letter_code
_entity_poly.pdbx_strand_id
1 'polypeptide(L)'
;MGNTPNIRFKGFTDDWEQRKLEEIVERVTRKNQDLVSELPLTISAQYGLIDQNEFFDKRVASKDVSGYYLIYNGEFAYNKSTSTDAPWGAIKRLDKYENGVLSTLYIVFKIRNEEEVNSDFLVTYYDTSNWHKDIQAIAAEGARNHGLLNIAPADFFKTELMMPQDIDEQKKIGDYFKSLNDLITLHQRKSFSKNRKKIVWEQRKLGDIITEYKETVDSDCTLPILTSSKTEGVILQEEHFGRKQQHDITGYNILPRNYCTYRNRSDGVDFTFNINKCCDKGIISKFYPVFSGKNSDVFFLSLVLNNSEEVVREIAYTCTGTGQKVLSFLDLQKMKVRVPNFDEQKEIAAYFESLDHIITLHQRKCDEIKEVKKFMLQNMFPQKG
;
A
#
# COMPACT_ATOMS: atom_id res chain seq x y z
N MET A 1 -31.45 -14.96 -16.11
CA MET A 1 -30.87 -13.61 -15.84
C MET A 1 -30.24 -13.16 -17.16
N GLY A 2 -30.39 -11.89 -17.54
CA GLY A 2 -29.93 -11.44 -18.87
C GLY A 2 -28.42 -11.46 -19.00
N ASN A 3 -27.94 -11.75 -20.17
CA ASN A 3 -26.51 -11.74 -20.52
C ASN A 3 -25.96 -10.32 -20.77
N THR A 4 -26.62 -9.30 -20.22
CA THR A 4 -26.29 -7.89 -20.38
C THR A 4 -25.85 -7.28 -19.05
N PRO A 5 -24.82 -6.41 -19.04
CA PRO A 5 -24.41 -5.70 -17.83
C PRO A 5 -25.43 -4.62 -17.43
N ASN A 6 -25.48 -4.28 -16.14
CA ASN A 6 -26.37 -3.23 -15.61
C ASN A 6 -25.98 -1.82 -16.11
N ILE A 7 -24.71 -1.59 -16.39
CA ILE A 7 -24.16 -0.35 -16.95
C ILE A 7 -23.44 -0.68 -18.25
N ARG A 8 -23.79 0.03 -19.31
CA ARG A 8 -23.26 -0.22 -20.65
C ARG A 8 -23.02 1.09 -21.41
N PHE A 9 -22.05 1.11 -22.30
CA PHE A 9 -21.83 2.24 -23.20
C PHE A 9 -23.00 2.36 -24.19
N LYS A 10 -23.37 3.59 -24.55
CA LYS A 10 -24.42 3.83 -25.55
C LYS A 10 -24.01 3.27 -26.92
N GLY A 11 -24.97 2.65 -27.60
CA GLY A 11 -24.82 2.14 -28.96
C GLY A 11 -24.63 0.62 -29.04
N PHE A 12 -24.45 -0.07 -27.91
CA PHE A 12 -24.35 -1.53 -27.88
C PHE A 12 -25.62 -2.11 -27.26
N THR A 13 -26.25 -3.04 -27.99
CA THR A 13 -27.54 -3.65 -27.61
C THR A 13 -27.49 -5.17 -27.55
N ASP A 14 -26.53 -5.79 -28.27
CA ASP A 14 -26.46 -7.23 -28.40
C ASP A 14 -26.06 -7.89 -27.09
N ASP A 15 -26.64 -9.04 -26.79
CA ASP A 15 -26.30 -9.81 -25.61
C ASP A 15 -24.82 -10.22 -25.64
N TRP A 16 -24.19 -10.21 -24.46
CA TRP A 16 -22.87 -10.80 -24.31
C TRP A 16 -22.95 -12.32 -24.47
N GLU A 17 -21.91 -12.90 -25.02
CA GLU A 17 -21.82 -14.35 -25.19
C GLU A 17 -20.92 -14.99 -24.15
N GLN A 18 -21.21 -16.25 -23.85
CA GLN A 18 -20.36 -17.08 -23.00
C GLN A 18 -19.37 -17.83 -23.89
N ARG A 19 -18.07 -17.64 -23.65
CA ARG A 19 -16.99 -18.26 -24.39
C ARG A 19 -16.10 -19.06 -23.45
N LYS A 20 -15.62 -20.22 -23.90
CA LYS A 20 -14.56 -20.94 -23.19
C LYS A 20 -13.23 -20.25 -23.41
N LEU A 21 -12.41 -20.23 -22.35
CA LEU A 21 -11.08 -19.61 -22.44
C LEU A 21 -10.23 -20.24 -23.54
N GLU A 22 -10.27 -21.58 -23.72
CA GLU A 22 -9.55 -22.30 -24.76
C GLU A 22 -9.89 -21.89 -26.21
N GLU A 23 -11.06 -21.28 -26.42
CA GLU A 23 -11.48 -20.79 -27.74
C GLU A 23 -10.77 -19.48 -28.11
N ILE A 24 -10.47 -18.64 -27.11
CA ILE A 24 -9.97 -17.28 -27.32
C ILE A 24 -8.48 -17.12 -27.01
N VAL A 25 -7.87 -18.07 -26.28
CA VAL A 25 -6.45 -18.01 -25.94
C VAL A 25 -5.73 -19.31 -26.28
N GLU A 26 -4.42 -19.26 -26.38
CA GLU A 26 -3.56 -20.44 -26.47
C GLU A 26 -2.55 -20.47 -25.35
N ARG A 27 -2.25 -21.69 -24.89
CA ARG A 27 -1.26 -21.92 -23.85
C ARG A 27 0.15 -21.63 -24.36
N VAL A 28 0.94 -20.88 -23.60
CA VAL A 28 2.36 -20.68 -23.84
C VAL A 28 3.16 -21.68 -23.00
N THR A 29 3.92 -22.54 -23.67
CA THR A 29 4.82 -23.53 -23.03
C THR A 29 6.29 -23.31 -23.40
N ARG A 30 6.58 -22.20 -24.08
CA ARG A 30 7.93 -21.79 -24.51
C ARG A 30 8.86 -21.72 -23.32
N LYS A 31 9.98 -22.45 -23.41
CA LYS A 31 11.03 -22.44 -22.39
C LYS A 31 12.11 -21.43 -22.74
N ASN A 32 12.78 -20.94 -21.72
CA ASN A 32 13.91 -20.00 -21.82
C ASN A 32 15.23 -20.73 -22.10
N GLN A 33 15.23 -21.76 -22.95
CA GLN A 33 16.39 -22.62 -23.20
C GLN A 33 17.62 -21.85 -23.69
N ASP A 34 17.39 -20.82 -24.53
CA ASP A 34 18.43 -19.97 -25.08
C ASP A 34 18.81 -18.79 -24.17
N LEU A 35 18.30 -18.78 -22.91
CA LEU A 35 18.53 -17.73 -21.94
C LEU A 35 18.21 -16.31 -22.48
N VAL A 36 17.12 -16.18 -23.25
CA VAL A 36 16.66 -14.92 -23.83
C VAL A 36 16.40 -13.87 -22.77
N SER A 37 15.97 -14.28 -21.57
CA SER A 37 15.75 -13.39 -20.45
C SER A 37 16.31 -13.99 -19.15
N GLU A 38 16.95 -13.14 -18.36
CA GLU A 38 17.39 -13.46 -16.98
C GLU A 38 16.51 -12.80 -15.92
N LEU A 39 15.42 -12.13 -16.32
CA LEU A 39 14.51 -11.40 -15.46
C LEU A 39 13.44 -12.32 -14.86
N PRO A 40 13.55 -12.76 -13.58
CA PRO A 40 12.53 -13.57 -12.96
C PRO A 40 11.36 -12.68 -12.54
N LEU A 41 10.15 -13.05 -12.97
CA LEU A 41 8.93 -12.33 -12.67
C LEU A 41 8.09 -13.00 -11.58
N THR A 42 7.31 -12.20 -10.88
CA THR A 42 6.24 -12.64 -9.98
C THR A 42 4.98 -11.81 -10.19
N ILE A 43 3.82 -12.35 -9.82
CA ILE A 43 2.56 -11.60 -9.85
C ILE A 43 2.31 -10.98 -8.48
N SER A 44 2.22 -9.65 -8.47
CA SER A 44 1.63 -8.86 -7.39
C SER A 44 0.18 -8.53 -7.75
N ALA A 45 -0.75 -8.69 -6.81
CA ALA A 45 -2.15 -8.31 -7.01
C ALA A 45 -2.29 -6.82 -7.36
N GLN A 46 -1.44 -5.97 -6.76
CA GLN A 46 -1.47 -4.51 -6.92
C GLN A 46 -0.63 -4.02 -8.11
N TYR A 47 0.55 -4.61 -8.35
CA TYR A 47 1.54 -4.07 -9.30
C TYR A 47 1.65 -4.86 -10.60
N GLY A 48 0.88 -5.95 -10.77
CA GLY A 48 0.92 -6.81 -11.95
C GLY A 48 2.13 -7.74 -11.96
N LEU A 49 2.64 -8.08 -13.14
CA LEU A 49 3.90 -8.83 -13.32
C LEU A 49 5.09 -7.89 -13.12
N ILE A 50 5.90 -8.19 -12.11
CA ILE A 50 7.04 -7.37 -11.67
C ILE A 50 8.27 -8.22 -11.42
N ASP A 51 9.45 -7.57 -11.35
CA ASP A 51 10.70 -8.22 -10.99
C ASP A 51 10.59 -8.87 -9.62
N GLN A 52 10.84 -10.18 -9.58
CA GLN A 52 10.76 -10.98 -8.36
C GLN A 52 11.82 -10.58 -7.33
N ASN A 53 13.02 -10.17 -7.80
CA ASN A 53 14.12 -9.80 -6.91
C ASN A 53 13.83 -8.45 -6.21
N GLU A 54 13.25 -7.48 -6.94
CA GLU A 54 12.81 -6.20 -6.36
C GLU A 54 11.67 -6.40 -5.38
N PHE A 55 10.71 -7.29 -5.69
CA PHE A 55 9.54 -7.51 -4.85
C PHE A 55 9.86 -8.17 -3.51
N PHE A 56 10.78 -9.14 -3.49
CA PHE A 56 11.15 -9.87 -2.27
C PHE A 56 12.44 -9.37 -1.60
N ASP A 57 13.07 -8.32 -2.14
CA ASP A 57 14.39 -7.82 -1.71
C ASP A 57 15.46 -8.91 -1.58
N LYS A 58 15.32 -9.97 -2.39
CA LYS A 58 16.23 -11.11 -2.48
C LYS A 58 15.94 -11.96 -3.71
N ARG A 59 16.94 -12.72 -4.18
CA ARG A 59 16.74 -13.71 -5.25
C ARG A 59 16.00 -14.94 -4.72
N VAL A 60 14.81 -15.20 -5.25
CA VAL A 60 13.98 -16.38 -4.97
C VAL A 60 14.08 -17.40 -6.12
N ALA A 61 14.20 -16.92 -7.35
CA ALA A 61 14.36 -17.78 -8.52
C ALA A 61 15.68 -18.57 -8.51
N SER A 62 15.66 -19.75 -9.12
CA SER A 62 16.88 -20.52 -9.39
C SER A 62 17.93 -19.67 -10.10
N LYS A 63 19.23 -20.01 -9.94
CA LYS A 63 20.30 -19.42 -10.75
C LYS A 63 20.15 -19.81 -12.23
N ASP A 64 19.77 -21.04 -12.48
CA ASP A 64 19.44 -21.54 -13.82
C ASP A 64 17.93 -21.36 -14.05
N VAL A 65 17.58 -20.49 -15.00
CA VAL A 65 16.21 -20.18 -15.43
C VAL A 65 15.89 -20.73 -16.82
N SER A 66 16.73 -21.58 -17.39
CA SER A 66 16.54 -22.19 -18.71
C SER A 66 15.28 -23.05 -18.79
N GLY A 67 14.92 -23.70 -17.68
CA GLY A 67 13.71 -24.50 -17.54
C GLY A 67 12.43 -23.72 -17.25
N TYR A 68 12.51 -22.38 -17.04
CA TYR A 68 11.36 -21.52 -16.78
C TYR A 68 10.59 -21.24 -18.08
N TYR A 69 9.34 -20.81 -17.96
CA TYR A 69 8.59 -20.28 -19.12
C TYR A 69 9.11 -18.90 -19.48
N LEU A 70 9.40 -18.68 -20.76
CA LEU A 70 9.67 -17.36 -21.32
C LEU A 70 8.34 -16.71 -21.70
N ILE A 71 8.06 -15.55 -21.12
CA ILE A 71 6.86 -14.74 -21.36
C ILE A 71 7.25 -13.43 -22.05
N TYR A 72 6.45 -12.98 -23.00
CA TYR A 72 6.63 -11.69 -23.69
C TYR A 72 5.55 -10.68 -23.28
N ASN A 73 5.84 -9.39 -23.55
CA ASN A 73 4.87 -8.31 -23.38
C ASN A 73 3.54 -8.65 -24.07
N GLY A 74 2.42 -8.35 -23.41
CA GLY A 74 1.08 -8.67 -23.89
C GLY A 74 0.58 -10.07 -23.52
N GLU A 75 1.46 -11.02 -23.18
CA GLU A 75 1.07 -12.36 -22.73
C GLU A 75 0.63 -12.35 -21.25
N PHE A 76 -0.24 -13.29 -20.89
CA PHE A 76 -0.85 -13.42 -19.57
C PHE A 76 -0.25 -14.55 -18.76
N ALA A 77 -0.27 -14.39 -17.43
CA ALA A 77 0.11 -15.46 -16.53
C ALA A 77 -0.90 -15.58 -15.36
N TYR A 78 -1.23 -16.81 -14.99
CA TYR A 78 -2.00 -17.14 -13.80
C TYR A 78 -1.07 -17.70 -12.73
N ASN A 79 -1.02 -17.03 -11.58
CA ASN A 79 -0.39 -17.52 -10.36
C ASN A 79 -1.42 -18.24 -9.49
N LYS A 80 -1.23 -19.52 -9.27
CA LYS A 80 -2.11 -20.36 -8.43
C LYS A 80 -1.86 -20.20 -6.92
N SER A 81 -0.89 -19.39 -6.51
CA SER A 81 -0.64 -19.12 -5.08
C SER A 81 -1.75 -18.23 -4.50
N THR A 82 -2.23 -18.63 -3.32
CA THR A 82 -3.30 -17.92 -2.62
C THR A 82 -2.74 -16.97 -1.57
N SER A 83 -3.43 -15.84 -1.37
CA SER A 83 -3.19 -14.90 -0.29
C SER A 83 -4.52 -14.36 0.23
N THR A 84 -4.49 -13.57 1.30
CA THR A 84 -5.70 -12.91 1.83
C THR A 84 -6.38 -12.06 0.77
N ASP A 85 -5.60 -11.33 -0.03
CA ASP A 85 -6.09 -10.43 -1.08
C ASP A 85 -6.38 -11.15 -2.42
N ALA A 86 -5.89 -12.38 -2.59
CA ALA A 86 -6.06 -13.18 -3.79
C ALA A 86 -6.36 -14.65 -3.44
N PRO A 87 -7.56 -14.95 -2.91
CA PRO A 87 -7.91 -16.29 -2.42
C PRO A 87 -7.97 -17.35 -3.52
N TRP A 88 -8.13 -16.95 -4.77
CA TRP A 88 -8.17 -17.82 -5.97
C TRP A 88 -6.96 -17.64 -6.88
N GLY A 89 -5.88 -17.03 -6.35
CA GLY A 89 -4.71 -16.65 -7.13
C GLY A 89 -4.93 -15.34 -7.91
N ALA A 90 -4.04 -15.07 -8.86
CA ALA A 90 -4.11 -13.83 -9.65
C ALA A 90 -3.71 -14.07 -11.11
N ILE A 91 -4.44 -13.43 -12.03
CA ILE A 91 -4.16 -13.44 -13.46
C ILE A 91 -3.77 -12.03 -13.87
N LYS A 92 -2.59 -11.87 -14.50
CA LYS A 92 -2.08 -10.57 -14.94
C LYS A 92 -1.39 -10.69 -16.28
N ARG A 93 -1.41 -9.60 -17.06
CA ARG A 93 -0.69 -9.44 -18.32
C ARG A 93 0.69 -8.84 -18.06
N LEU A 94 1.68 -9.20 -18.85
CA LEU A 94 3.00 -8.58 -18.83
C LEU A 94 2.96 -7.26 -19.61
N ASP A 95 2.98 -6.13 -18.88
CA ASP A 95 2.91 -4.78 -19.46
C ASP A 95 4.21 -3.99 -19.27
N LYS A 96 5.01 -4.30 -18.20
CA LYS A 96 6.15 -3.47 -17.79
C LYS A 96 7.45 -3.78 -18.49
N TYR A 97 7.64 -4.99 -18.95
CA TYR A 97 8.90 -5.48 -19.52
C TYR A 97 8.64 -6.07 -20.91
N GLU A 98 9.65 -6.06 -21.76
CA GLU A 98 9.57 -6.67 -23.10
C GLU A 98 9.42 -8.20 -23.00
N ASN A 99 10.14 -8.80 -22.06
CA ASN A 99 10.07 -10.22 -21.73
C ASN A 99 10.48 -10.49 -20.29
N GLY A 100 10.34 -11.73 -19.85
CA GLY A 100 10.78 -12.21 -18.55
C GLY A 100 10.58 -13.72 -18.43
N VAL A 101 10.93 -14.27 -17.27
CA VAL A 101 10.80 -15.71 -17.01
C VAL A 101 9.91 -15.99 -15.80
N LEU A 102 9.08 -17.02 -15.94
CA LEU A 102 8.16 -17.48 -14.89
C LEU A 102 8.39 -18.95 -14.58
N SER A 103 8.32 -19.28 -13.28
CA SER A 103 8.33 -20.67 -12.82
C SER A 103 7.26 -21.51 -13.53
N THR A 104 7.52 -22.79 -13.71
CA THR A 104 6.56 -23.74 -14.31
C THR A 104 5.28 -23.97 -13.49
N LEU A 105 5.21 -23.40 -12.30
CA LEU A 105 3.99 -23.37 -11.48
C LEU A 105 2.92 -22.43 -12.04
N TYR A 106 3.31 -21.46 -12.87
CA TYR A 106 2.39 -20.55 -13.54
C TYR A 106 1.75 -21.21 -14.76
N ILE A 107 0.53 -20.76 -15.10
CA ILE A 107 -0.08 -21.06 -16.40
C ILE A 107 0.07 -19.80 -17.25
N VAL A 108 0.82 -19.90 -18.32
CA VAL A 108 1.09 -18.79 -19.25
C VAL A 108 0.26 -18.97 -20.50
N PHE A 109 -0.35 -17.89 -21.00
CA PHE A 109 -1.20 -17.93 -22.20
C PHE A 109 -1.21 -16.58 -22.93
N LYS A 110 -1.61 -16.61 -24.19
CA LYS A 110 -1.78 -15.42 -25.04
C LYS A 110 -3.09 -15.49 -25.81
N ILE A 111 -3.59 -14.37 -26.28
CA ILE A 111 -4.77 -14.27 -27.14
C ILE A 111 -4.46 -14.90 -28.49
N ARG A 112 -5.43 -15.67 -29.05
CA ARG A 112 -5.30 -16.30 -30.38
C ARG A 112 -5.50 -15.31 -31.51
N ASN A 113 -6.52 -14.46 -31.38
CA ASN A 113 -6.90 -13.50 -32.43
C ASN A 113 -7.28 -12.15 -31.77
N GLU A 114 -6.44 -11.15 -31.96
CA GLU A 114 -6.64 -9.80 -31.42
C GLU A 114 -7.73 -9.01 -32.17
N GLU A 115 -8.19 -9.49 -33.31
CA GLU A 115 -9.35 -8.93 -34.03
C GLU A 115 -10.68 -9.32 -33.37
N GLU A 116 -10.71 -10.45 -32.64
CA GLU A 116 -11.91 -10.94 -31.95
C GLU A 116 -11.90 -10.64 -30.45
N VAL A 117 -10.70 -10.55 -29.84
CA VAL A 117 -10.54 -10.40 -28.40
C VAL A 117 -9.61 -9.25 -28.07
N ASN A 118 -10.14 -8.24 -27.39
CA ASN A 118 -9.34 -7.11 -26.93
C ASN A 118 -8.58 -7.47 -25.64
N SER A 119 -7.26 -7.27 -25.66
CA SER A 119 -6.38 -7.61 -24.55
C SER A 119 -6.66 -6.79 -23.28
N ASP A 120 -6.99 -5.49 -23.39
CA ASP A 120 -7.31 -4.63 -22.24
C ASP A 120 -8.69 -4.99 -21.64
N PHE A 121 -9.65 -5.47 -22.47
CA PHE A 121 -10.89 -6.06 -21.96
C PHE A 121 -10.59 -7.29 -21.09
N LEU A 122 -9.74 -8.18 -21.55
CA LEU A 122 -9.40 -9.41 -20.82
C LEU A 122 -8.66 -9.08 -19.49
N VAL A 123 -7.77 -8.09 -19.49
CA VAL A 123 -7.17 -7.55 -18.24
C VAL A 123 -8.26 -7.09 -17.29
N THR A 124 -9.24 -6.31 -17.79
CA THR A 124 -10.35 -5.79 -16.98
C THR A 124 -11.24 -6.90 -16.45
N TYR A 125 -11.55 -7.92 -17.27
CA TYR A 125 -12.33 -9.09 -16.86
C TYR A 125 -11.67 -9.81 -15.66
N TYR A 126 -10.36 -10.02 -15.70
CA TYR A 126 -9.62 -10.67 -14.61
C TYR A 126 -9.39 -9.77 -13.39
N ASP A 127 -9.69 -8.48 -13.47
CA ASP A 127 -9.79 -7.58 -12.30
C ASP A 127 -11.15 -7.72 -11.57
N THR A 128 -12.14 -8.43 -12.17
CA THR A 128 -13.43 -8.75 -11.52
C THR A 128 -13.32 -10.03 -10.69
N SER A 129 -14.38 -10.35 -9.93
CA SER A 129 -14.52 -11.65 -9.23
C SER A 129 -15.27 -12.71 -10.06
N ASN A 130 -15.71 -12.39 -11.28
CA ASN A 130 -16.58 -13.28 -12.07
C ASN A 130 -15.93 -14.62 -12.43
N TRP A 131 -14.60 -14.66 -12.59
CA TRP A 131 -13.85 -15.87 -12.88
C TRP A 131 -13.54 -16.73 -11.63
N HIS A 132 -13.72 -16.19 -10.41
CA HIS A 132 -13.42 -16.91 -9.16
C HIS A 132 -14.26 -18.17 -8.99
N LYS A 133 -15.53 -18.12 -9.39
CA LYS A 133 -16.47 -19.24 -9.27
C LYS A 133 -16.03 -20.45 -10.09
N ASP A 134 -15.54 -20.21 -11.31
CA ASP A 134 -15.02 -21.27 -12.19
C ASP A 134 -13.75 -21.89 -11.61
N ILE A 135 -12.85 -21.04 -11.11
CA ILE A 135 -11.63 -21.52 -10.44
C ILE A 135 -11.99 -22.35 -9.20
N GLN A 136 -12.96 -21.90 -8.41
CA GLN A 136 -13.44 -22.66 -7.26
C GLN A 136 -13.99 -24.04 -7.66
N ALA A 137 -14.72 -24.11 -8.76
CA ALA A 137 -15.32 -25.37 -9.24
C ALA A 137 -14.26 -26.37 -9.73
N ILE A 138 -13.16 -25.91 -10.34
CA ILE A 138 -12.08 -26.79 -10.84
C ILE A 138 -10.95 -27.03 -9.83
N ALA A 139 -10.89 -26.22 -8.74
CA ALA A 139 -9.96 -26.49 -7.65
C ALA A 139 -10.39 -27.76 -6.92
N ALA A 140 -9.65 -28.87 -7.11
CA ALA A 140 -9.99 -30.15 -6.54
C ALA A 140 -10.14 -30.11 -5.02
N GLU A 141 -11.10 -30.87 -4.46
CA GLU A 141 -11.31 -31.00 -3.02
C GLU A 141 -10.01 -31.43 -2.33
N GLY A 142 -9.64 -30.77 -1.24
CA GLY A 142 -8.43 -31.05 -0.46
C GLY A 142 -7.13 -30.38 -0.94
N ALA A 143 -7.20 -29.49 -1.92
CA ALA A 143 -6.07 -29.03 -2.69
C ALA A 143 -5.46 -27.70 -2.23
N ARG A 144 -5.43 -27.38 -0.96
CA ARG A 144 -4.61 -26.30 -0.41
C ARG A 144 -3.34 -26.88 0.25
N ASN A 145 -2.42 -27.39 -0.55
CA ASN A 145 -1.09 -27.68 -0.06
C ASN A 145 -0.28 -26.39 -0.02
N HIS A 146 -0.02 -25.88 1.20
CA HIS A 146 0.85 -24.74 1.45
C HIS A 146 0.47 -23.43 0.69
N GLY A 147 -0.83 -23.14 0.52
CA GLY A 147 -1.26 -21.91 -0.15
C GLY A 147 -1.19 -21.95 -1.69
N LEU A 148 -1.04 -23.11 -2.31
CA LEU A 148 -1.06 -23.29 -3.76
C LEU A 148 -2.32 -24.08 -4.18
N LEU A 149 -3.10 -23.54 -5.14
CA LEU A 149 -4.25 -24.25 -5.71
C LEU A 149 -3.78 -25.36 -6.66
N ASN A 150 -4.35 -26.54 -6.52
CA ASN A 150 -4.10 -27.66 -7.42
C ASN A 150 -5.06 -27.61 -8.61
N ILE A 151 -4.68 -26.88 -9.66
CA ILE A 151 -5.46 -26.71 -10.88
C ILE A 151 -4.62 -27.19 -12.05
N ALA A 152 -5.17 -28.17 -12.79
CA ALA A 152 -4.55 -28.62 -14.02
C ALA A 152 -4.71 -27.55 -15.11
N PRO A 153 -3.68 -27.28 -15.92
CA PRO A 153 -3.81 -26.31 -17.02
C PRO A 153 -4.98 -26.61 -17.96
N ALA A 154 -5.23 -27.89 -18.29
CA ALA A 154 -6.34 -28.28 -19.15
C ALA A 154 -7.71 -27.88 -18.58
N ASP A 155 -7.90 -27.92 -17.27
CA ASP A 155 -9.16 -27.52 -16.64
C ASP A 155 -9.28 -26.00 -16.56
N PHE A 156 -8.17 -25.29 -16.32
CA PHE A 156 -8.14 -23.84 -16.39
C PHE A 156 -8.62 -23.30 -17.74
N PHE A 157 -8.18 -23.90 -18.85
CA PHE A 157 -8.59 -23.44 -20.18
C PHE A 157 -10.04 -23.78 -20.55
N LYS A 158 -10.72 -24.65 -19.79
CA LYS A 158 -12.17 -24.93 -19.94
C LYS A 158 -13.05 -23.93 -19.20
N THR A 159 -12.47 -23.04 -18.37
CA THR A 159 -13.25 -22.00 -17.69
C THR A 159 -13.94 -21.10 -18.71
N GLU A 160 -15.06 -20.52 -18.32
CA GLU A 160 -15.91 -19.75 -19.20
C GLU A 160 -15.95 -18.29 -18.78
N LEU A 161 -16.03 -17.38 -19.75
CA LEU A 161 -16.18 -15.97 -19.50
C LEU A 161 -17.31 -15.37 -20.33
N MET A 162 -18.01 -14.40 -19.75
CA MET A 162 -18.99 -13.58 -20.46
C MET A 162 -18.30 -12.39 -21.09
N MET A 163 -18.47 -12.18 -22.40
CA MET A 163 -17.80 -11.11 -23.13
C MET A 163 -18.71 -10.52 -24.21
N PRO A 164 -18.54 -9.23 -24.56
CA PRO A 164 -19.20 -8.63 -25.72
C PRO A 164 -18.77 -9.35 -27.00
N GLN A 165 -19.73 -9.58 -27.90
CA GLN A 165 -19.42 -10.06 -29.27
C GLN A 165 -18.75 -8.95 -30.10
N ASP A 166 -19.11 -7.70 -29.86
CA ASP A 166 -18.57 -6.54 -30.56
C ASP A 166 -17.20 -6.14 -29.98
N ILE A 167 -16.16 -6.22 -30.82
CA ILE A 167 -14.78 -5.85 -30.47
C ILE A 167 -14.64 -4.38 -30.07
N ASP A 168 -15.48 -3.49 -30.60
CA ASP A 168 -15.42 -2.06 -30.26
C ASP A 168 -16.02 -1.80 -28.88
N GLU A 169 -16.99 -2.62 -28.44
CA GLU A 169 -17.43 -2.59 -27.05
C GLU A 169 -16.34 -3.08 -26.10
N GLN A 170 -15.67 -4.20 -26.43
CA GLN A 170 -14.53 -4.68 -25.66
C GLN A 170 -13.44 -3.61 -25.52
N LYS A 171 -13.07 -2.94 -26.61
CA LYS A 171 -12.09 -1.85 -26.61
C LYS A 171 -12.52 -0.70 -25.70
N LYS A 172 -13.78 -0.23 -25.81
CA LYS A 172 -14.28 0.86 -24.97
C LYS A 172 -14.24 0.53 -23.48
N ILE A 173 -14.56 -0.71 -23.12
CA ILE A 173 -14.47 -1.19 -21.72
C ILE A 173 -13.00 -1.20 -21.29
N GLY A 174 -12.11 -1.82 -22.07
CA GLY A 174 -10.68 -1.89 -21.78
C GLY A 174 -10.05 -0.51 -21.59
N ASP A 175 -10.27 0.41 -22.54
CA ASP A 175 -9.75 1.80 -22.49
C ASP A 175 -10.26 2.58 -21.29
N TYR A 176 -11.53 2.42 -20.93
CA TYR A 176 -12.10 3.10 -19.77
C TYR A 176 -11.40 2.67 -18.47
N PHE A 177 -11.27 1.37 -18.24
CA PHE A 177 -10.61 0.88 -17.03
C PHE A 177 -9.10 1.10 -17.02
N LYS A 178 -8.45 1.07 -18.17
CA LYS A 178 -7.04 1.47 -18.32
C LYS A 178 -6.85 2.93 -17.92
N SER A 179 -7.71 3.84 -18.40
CA SER A 179 -7.69 5.26 -18.02
C SER A 179 -7.88 5.46 -16.52
N LEU A 180 -8.76 4.69 -15.87
CA LEU A 180 -8.93 4.73 -14.41
C LEU A 180 -7.67 4.25 -13.67
N ASN A 181 -7.02 3.19 -14.14
CA ASN A 181 -5.77 2.68 -13.57
C ASN A 181 -4.63 3.68 -13.72
N ASP A 182 -4.53 4.36 -14.86
CA ASP A 182 -3.53 5.40 -15.12
C ASP A 182 -3.74 6.60 -14.20
N LEU A 183 -4.99 7.03 -13.96
CA LEU A 183 -5.33 8.08 -13.00
C LEU A 183 -4.93 7.68 -11.57
N ILE A 184 -5.23 6.46 -11.14
CA ILE A 184 -4.84 5.93 -9.83
C ILE A 184 -3.31 5.99 -9.69
N THR A 185 -2.58 5.48 -10.69
CA THR A 185 -1.11 5.46 -10.71
C THR A 185 -0.50 6.86 -10.69
N LEU A 186 -1.07 7.80 -11.46
CA LEU A 186 -0.63 9.20 -11.50
C LEU A 186 -0.78 9.89 -10.15
N HIS A 187 -1.90 9.64 -9.45
CA HIS A 187 -2.13 10.19 -8.10
C HIS A 187 -1.18 9.60 -7.06
N GLN A 188 -0.76 8.35 -7.22
CA GLN A 188 0.24 7.71 -6.36
C GLN A 188 1.68 8.20 -6.62
N ARG A 189 2.02 8.63 -7.85
CA ARG A 189 3.40 9.04 -8.26
C ARG A 189 3.75 10.50 -7.99
N LYS A 190 2.81 11.40 -7.65
CA LYS A 190 3.07 12.85 -7.51
C LYS A 190 3.84 13.27 -6.26
N SER A 191 4.57 12.39 -5.64
CA SER A 191 5.35 12.67 -4.44
C SER A 191 6.85 12.40 -4.67
N PHE A 192 7.59 13.27 -5.34
CA PHE A 192 9.04 13.47 -5.14
C PHE A 192 9.69 14.33 -6.26
N SER A 193 10.11 15.53 -5.90
CA SER A 193 11.14 16.28 -6.64
C SER A 193 12.02 17.07 -5.66
N LYS A 194 13.35 16.88 -5.79
CA LYS A 194 14.38 17.45 -4.90
C LYS A 194 14.95 18.74 -5.46
N ASN A 195 15.13 19.76 -4.60
CA ASN A 195 16.15 20.81 -4.78
C ASN A 195 16.89 21.04 -3.45
N ARG A 196 18.21 20.90 -3.43
CA ARG A 196 19.06 21.12 -2.24
C ARG A 196 19.92 22.36 -2.43
N LYS A 197 19.77 23.37 -1.54
CA LYS A 197 20.82 24.34 -1.19
C LYS A 197 21.57 23.87 0.04
N LYS A 198 22.90 24.11 0.08
CA LYS A 198 23.77 23.71 1.19
C LYS A 198 23.51 24.64 2.39
N ILE A 199 22.98 24.10 3.45
CA ILE A 199 22.54 24.79 4.66
C ILE A 199 23.52 24.44 5.78
N VAL A 200 23.96 25.41 6.58
CA VAL A 200 24.83 25.22 7.74
C VAL A 200 23.94 25.10 8.98
N TRP A 201 23.87 23.91 9.55
CA TRP A 201 23.11 23.63 10.77
C TRP A 201 24.02 23.68 11.99
N GLU A 202 23.56 24.33 13.06
CA GLU A 202 24.23 24.43 14.35
C GLU A 202 23.87 23.29 15.28
N GLN A 203 24.85 22.81 16.04
CA GLN A 203 24.58 21.80 17.08
C GLN A 203 24.05 22.50 18.34
N ARG A 204 22.84 22.11 18.77
CA ARG A 204 22.16 22.65 19.96
C ARG A 204 21.75 21.49 20.89
N LYS A 205 21.74 21.73 22.21
CA LYS A 205 21.08 20.79 23.14
C LYS A 205 19.57 20.89 22.98
N LEU A 206 18.87 19.76 23.00
CA LEU A 206 17.39 19.75 22.97
C LEU A 206 16.81 20.53 24.13
N GLY A 207 17.34 20.42 25.34
CA GLY A 207 16.88 21.18 26.51
C GLY A 207 16.93 22.71 26.37
N ASP A 208 17.72 23.23 25.42
CA ASP A 208 17.75 24.68 25.14
C ASP A 208 16.63 25.12 24.19
N ILE A 209 16.05 24.19 23.43
CA ILE A 209 15.12 24.46 22.33
C ILE A 209 13.76 23.77 22.46
N ILE A 210 13.55 22.96 23.53
CA ILE A 210 12.25 22.39 23.89
C ILE A 210 11.85 22.75 25.31
N THR A 211 10.54 22.81 25.58
CA THR A 211 9.97 23.04 26.91
C THR A 211 8.96 21.95 27.22
N GLU A 212 9.14 21.28 28.36
CA GLU A 212 8.20 20.28 28.86
C GLU A 212 6.89 20.93 29.30
N TYR A 213 5.77 20.29 28.98
CA TYR A 213 4.43 20.71 29.43
C TYR A 213 3.90 19.68 30.44
N LYS A 214 3.67 20.07 31.68
CA LYS A 214 3.43 19.18 32.82
C LYS A 214 2.02 19.27 33.40
N GLU A 215 1.06 19.78 32.65
CA GLU A 215 -0.31 19.78 33.15
C GLU A 215 -0.90 18.36 33.07
N THR A 216 -1.53 17.94 34.17
CA THR A 216 -2.20 16.66 34.33
C THR A 216 -3.66 16.84 34.68
N VAL A 217 -4.44 15.78 34.55
CA VAL A 217 -5.87 15.79 34.86
C VAL A 217 -6.22 14.89 36.05
N ASP A 218 -7.34 15.20 36.66
CA ASP A 218 -8.01 14.38 37.69
C ASP A 218 -9.03 13.42 37.02
N SER A 219 -9.64 12.55 37.83
CA SER A 219 -10.55 11.49 37.39
C SER A 219 -11.84 11.96 36.69
N ASP A 220 -12.23 13.22 36.90
CA ASP A 220 -13.47 13.84 36.38
C ASP A 220 -13.30 14.57 35.05
N CYS A 221 -12.10 14.45 34.43
CA CYS A 221 -11.78 15.10 33.17
C CYS A 221 -12.63 14.53 32.00
N THR A 222 -13.21 15.43 31.21
CA THR A 222 -14.06 15.13 30.07
C THR A 222 -13.34 15.29 28.69
N LEU A 223 -12.07 15.67 28.70
CA LEU A 223 -11.31 15.81 27.47
C LEU A 223 -11.15 14.47 26.74
N PRO A 224 -11.08 14.48 25.39
CA PRO A 224 -10.90 13.26 24.61
C PRO A 224 -9.58 12.58 24.97
N ILE A 225 -9.62 11.24 25.07
CA ILE A 225 -8.44 10.43 25.34
C ILE A 225 -7.72 10.16 24.00
N LEU A 226 -6.45 10.48 23.98
CA LEU A 226 -5.58 10.35 22.82
C LEU A 226 -4.62 9.17 22.98
N THR A 227 -4.17 8.66 21.85
CA THR A 227 -3.04 7.74 21.75
C THR A 227 -2.08 8.21 20.67
N SER A 228 -0.81 7.78 20.75
CA SER A 228 0.20 8.08 19.75
C SER A 228 0.58 6.77 19.05
N SER A 229 0.17 6.65 17.80
CA SER A 229 0.45 5.52 16.91
C SER A 229 1.72 5.78 16.10
N LYS A 230 2.48 4.74 15.76
CA LYS A 230 3.66 4.85 14.88
C LYS A 230 3.28 5.21 13.44
N THR A 231 2.11 4.81 12.99
CA THR A 231 1.65 4.95 11.61
C THR A 231 0.66 6.08 11.39
N GLU A 232 -0.18 6.37 12.41
CA GLU A 232 -1.30 7.30 12.29
C GLU A 232 -1.07 8.62 13.06
N GLY A 233 0.05 8.71 13.80
CA GLY A 233 0.33 9.87 14.63
C GLY A 233 -0.53 9.92 15.90
N VAL A 234 -0.91 11.13 16.36
CA VAL A 234 -1.82 11.32 17.49
C VAL A 234 -3.26 11.25 17.00
N ILE A 235 -4.02 10.29 17.52
CA ILE A 235 -5.43 10.04 17.18
C ILE A 235 -6.27 9.76 18.42
N LEU A 236 -7.60 9.77 18.28
CA LEU A 236 -8.51 9.37 19.35
C LEU A 236 -8.28 7.90 19.73
N GLN A 237 -8.19 7.63 21.03
CA GLN A 237 -7.93 6.27 21.51
C GLN A 237 -9.05 5.30 21.13
N GLU A 238 -10.31 5.75 21.12
CA GLU A 238 -11.46 4.93 20.72
C GLU A 238 -11.44 4.58 19.22
N GLU A 239 -10.94 5.44 18.35
CA GLU A 239 -10.75 5.15 16.92
C GLU A 239 -9.68 4.09 16.71
N HIS A 240 -8.56 4.21 17.42
CA HIS A 240 -7.45 3.26 17.31
C HIS A 240 -7.80 1.84 17.76
N PHE A 241 -8.54 1.71 18.87
CA PHE A 241 -8.91 0.39 19.43
C PHE A 241 -10.30 -0.10 19.01
N GLY A 242 -11.06 0.68 18.24
CA GLY A 242 -12.44 0.36 17.80
C GLY A 242 -13.46 0.29 18.95
N ARG A 243 -13.09 0.73 20.16
CA ARG A 243 -13.95 0.74 21.34
C ARG A 243 -13.48 1.77 22.38
N LYS A 244 -14.43 2.32 23.14
CA LYS A 244 -14.13 3.16 24.28
C LYS A 244 -13.56 2.31 25.42
N GLN A 245 -12.35 2.63 25.88
CA GLN A 245 -11.73 1.95 27.01
C GLN A 245 -12.12 2.68 28.31
N GLN A 246 -12.57 1.91 29.30
CA GLN A 246 -12.82 2.43 30.66
C GLN A 246 -11.59 2.12 31.52
N HIS A 247 -10.84 3.13 31.89
CA HIS A 247 -9.73 3.04 32.85
C HIS A 247 -9.56 4.36 33.59
N ASP A 248 -8.84 4.32 34.71
CA ASP A 248 -8.51 5.50 35.48
C ASP A 248 -7.60 6.44 34.69
N ILE A 249 -8.04 7.66 34.47
CA ILE A 249 -7.32 8.72 33.74
C ILE A 249 -6.57 9.69 34.67
N THR A 250 -6.62 9.47 35.96
CA THR A 250 -5.94 10.30 36.95
C THR A 250 -4.44 10.37 36.66
N GLY A 251 -3.92 11.58 36.57
CA GLY A 251 -2.52 11.82 36.25
C GLY A 251 -2.15 11.65 34.77
N TYR A 252 -3.14 11.59 33.88
CA TYR A 252 -2.86 11.69 32.42
C TYR A 252 -2.36 13.08 32.09
N ASN A 253 -1.43 13.19 31.18
CA ASN A 253 -0.91 14.45 30.69
C ASN A 253 -1.89 15.11 29.72
N ILE A 254 -2.05 16.43 29.84
CA ILE A 254 -2.78 17.22 28.86
C ILE A 254 -1.87 17.38 27.61
N LEU A 255 -2.45 17.15 26.45
CA LEU A 255 -1.78 17.30 25.16
C LEU A 255 -2.50 18.35 24.29
N PRO A 256 -2.06 19.61 24.31
CA PRO A 256 -2.65 20.67 23.47
C PRO A 256 -2.34 20.46 21.99
N ARG A 257 -3.14 21.08 21.11
CA ARG A 257 -2.86 21.14 19.66
C ARG A 257 -1.47 21.71 19.40
N ASN A 258 -0.77 21.14 18.42
CA ASN A 258 0.59 21.51 18.03
C ASN A 258 1.67 21.28 19.10
N TYR A 259 1.39 20.48 20.13
CA TYR A 259 2.42 19.98 21.04
C TYR A 259 2.87 18.59 20.61
N CYS A 260 4.13 18.29 20.86
CA CYS A 260 4.75 17.01 20.55
C CYS A 260 4.70 16.08 21.76
N THR A 261 4.55 14.79 21.49
CA THR A 261 4.60 13.72 22.47
C THR A 261 5.27 12.48 21.91
N TYR A 262 5.77 11.63 22.79
CA TYR A 262 6.29 10.31 22.43
C TYR A 262 6.04 9.32 23.56
N ARG A 263 5.91 8.03 23.26
CA ARG A 263 5.88 7.00 24.29
C ARG A 263 7.29 6.82 24.86
N ASN A 264 7.47 7.07 26.15
CA ASN A 264 8.79 7.01 26.78
C ASN A 264 9.32 5.60 27.03
N ARG A 265 8.61 4.56 26.58
CA ARG A 265 8.97 3.15 26.68
C ARG A 265 8.80 2.47 25.32
N SER A 266 9.79 1.68 24.90
CA SER A 266 9.75 0.91 23.67
C SER A 266 10.43 -0.46 23.87
N ASP A 267 10.00 -1.45 23.11
CA ASP A 267 10.63 -2.78 23.11
C ASP A 267 11.96 -2.77 22.30
N GLY A 268 12.24 -1.65 21.63
CA GLY A 268 13.48 -1.36 20.89
C GLY A 268 13.92 0.08 21.11
N VAL A 269 14.68 0.63 20.15
CA VAL A 269 15.17 2.03 20.15
C VAL A 269 14.36 2.94 19.23
N ASP A 270 13.23 2.48 18.72
CA ASP A 270 12.35 3.13 17.76
C ASP A 270 11.29 3.98 18.48
N PHE A 271 11.68 5.11 19.01
CA PHE A 271 10.78 6.10 19.58
C PHE A 271 10.19 6.98 18.46
N THR A 272 8.87 7.19 18.50
CA THR A 272 8.16 8.04 17.52
C THR A 272 7.65 9.30 18.20
N PHE A 273 8.01 10.46 17.66
CA PHE A 273 7.67 11.79 18.14
C PHE A 273 6.53 12.36 17.30
N ASN A 274 5.33 12.37 17.84
CA ASN A 274 4.11 12.76 17.16
C ASN A 274 3.53 14.06 17.70
N ILE A 275 2.90 14.84 16.82
CA ILE A 275 2.26 16.11 17.16
C ILE A 275 0.75 15.93 17.19
N ASN A 276 0.08 16.52 18.18
CA ASN A 276 -1.37 16.56 18.20
C ASN A 276 -1.90 17.50 17.12
N LYS A 277 -2.48 16.93 16.08
CA LYS A 277 -3.19 17.62 15.00
C LYS A 277 -4.70 17.30 15.03
N CYS A 278 -5.15 16.33 15.83
CA CYS A 278 -6.52 15.82 15.78
C CYS A 278 -7.54 16.67 16.54
N CYS A 279 -7.16 17.29 17.66
CA CYS A 279 -8.06 18.11 18.46
C CYS A 279 -7.33 19.28 19.14
N ASP A 280 -8.07 20.26 19.66
CA ASP A 280 -7.47 21.45 20.28
C ASP A 280 -6.80 21.10 21.61
N LYS A 281 -7.39 20.20 22.38
CA LYS A 281 -6.87 19.74 23.65
C LYS A 281 -7.41 18.35 23.97
N GLY A 282 -6.52 17.41 24.28
CA GLY A 282 -6.88 16.07 24.73
C GLY A 282 -5.99 15.62 25.87
N ILE A 283 -6.18 14.39 26.34
CA ILE A 283 -5.36 13.79 27.39
C ILE A 283 -4.67 12.53 26.86
N ILE A 284 -3.46 12.30 27.32
CA ILE A 284 -2.66 11.13 26.96
C ILE A 284 -2.03 10.50 28.20
N SER A 285 -1.81 9.18 28.17
CA SER A 285 -1.27 8.45 29.32
C SER A 285 0.03 9.09 29.87
N LYS A 286 0.25 9.00 31.17
CA LYS A 286 1.45 9.48 31.89
C LYS A 286 2.79 8.97 31.36
N PHE A 287 2.76 7.92 30.51
CA PHE A 287 3.95 7.39 29.83
C PHE A 287 4.31 8.16 28.56
N TYR A 288 3.61 9.23 28.26
CA TYR A 288 3.81 10.08 27.10
C TYR A 288 4.19 11.50 27.56
N PRO A 289 5.48 11.84 27.69
CA PRO A 289 5.92 13.22 27.92
C PRO A 289 5.39 14.15 26.84
N VAL A 290 4.99 15.35 27.22
CA VAL A 290 4.46 16.38 26.33
C VAL A 290 5.40 17.57 26.33
N PHE A 291 5.70 18.12 25.15
CA PHE A 291 6.58 19.28 25.03
C PHE A 291 6.24 20.17 23.83
N SER A 292 6.72 21.40 23.87
CA SER A 292 6.67 22.36 22.78
C SER A 292 8.06 22.87 22.42
N GLY A 293 8.17 23.59 21.32
CA GLY A 293 9.40 24.28 20.94
C GLY A 293 9.62 25.56 21.79
N LYS A 294 10.89 25.82 22.15
CA LYS A 294 11.34 27.06 22.76
C LYS A 294 12.26 27.77 21.79
N ASN A 295 11.78 28.83 21.16
CA ASN A 295 12.48 29.47 20.04
C ASN A 295 12.89 28.47 18.96
N SER A 296 12.05 27.45 18.74
CA SER A 296 12.24 26.39 17.77
C SER A 296 10.86 25.88 17.31
N ASP A 297 10.76 25.51 16.05
CA ASP A 297 9.53 24.98 15.49
C ASP A 297 9.36 23.53 15.92
N VAL A 298 8.22 23.20 16.56
CA VAL A 298 7.99 21.85 17.12
C VAL A 298 7.77 20.81 16.02
N PHE A 299 7.17 21.19 14.89
CA PHE A 299 6.98 20.28 13.78
C PHE A 299 8.33 19.95 13.11
N PHE A 300 9.16 20.96 12.86
CA PHE A 300 10.53 20.76 12.42
C PHE A 300 11.31 19.83 13.38
N LEU A 301 11.19 20.06 14.70
CA LEU A 301 11.83 19.19 15.70
C LEU A 301 11.35 17.75 15.61
N SER A 302 10.04 17.53 15.44
CA SER A 302 9.51 16.17 15.27
C SER A 302 10.08 15.47 14.02
N LEU A 303 10.25 16.20 12.92
CA LEU A 303 10.89 15.67 11.72
C LEU A 303 12.35 15.26 11.98
N VAL A 304 13.12 16.09 12.68
CA VAL A 304 14.52 15.79 13.02
C VAL A 304 14.60 14.58 13.96
N LEU A 305 13.76 14.55 15.01
CA LEU A 305 13.75 13.48 16.01
C LEU A 305 13.36 12.11 15.40
N ASN A 306 12.50 12.10 14.40
CA ASN A 306 12.06 10.87 13.74
C ASN A 306 12.97 10.41 12.61
N ASN A 307 13.71 11.32 11.92
CA ASN A 307 14.35 11.00 10.65
C ASN A 307 15.89 11.20 10.66
N SER A 308 16.47 11.83 11.70
CA SER A 308 17.91 12.00 11.78
C SER A 308 18.59 10.75 12.29
N GLU A 309 19.47 10.15 11.46
CA GLU A 309 20.28 8.99 11.89
C GLU A 309 21.16 9.31 13.10
N GLU A 310 21.66 10.55 13.23
CA GLU A 310 22.45 11.01 14.37
C GLU A 310 21.63 10.94 15.66
N VAL A 311 20.36 11.40 15.61
CA VAL A 311 19.43 11.36 16.75
C VAL A 311 19.05 9.92 17.10
N VAL A 312 18.74 9.08 16.12
CA VAL A 312 18.39 7.67 16.35
C VAL A 312 19.55 6.94 17.05
N ARG A 313 20.80 7.19 16.64
CA ARG A 313 21.99 6.62 17.29
C ARG A 313 22.15 7.15 18.72
N GLU A 314 21.96 8.45 18.94
CA GLU A 314 22.07 9.05 20.28
C GLU A 314 20.97 8.54 21.23
N ILE A 315 19.74 8.34 20.74
CA ILE A 315 18.66 7.67 21.48
C ILE A 315 19.10 6.26 21.90
N ALA A 316 19.67 5.48 20.97
CA ALA A 316 20.11 4.11 21.23
C ALA A 316 21.17 4.03 22.34
N TYR A 317 22.07 5.00 22.43
CA TYR A 317 23.10 5.08 23.49
C TYR A 317 22.55 5.62 24.81
N THR A 318 21.53 6.47 24.78
CA THR A 318 20.98 7.17 25.96
C THR A 318 19.94 6.34 26.69
N CYS A 319 19.20 5.48 25.96
CA CYS A 319 18.15 4.64 26.52
C CYS A 319 18.67 3.68 27.58
N THR A 320 17.95 3.58 28.68
CA THR A 320 18.20 2.63 29.77
C THR A 320 17.28 1.39 29.68
N GLY A 321 17.65 0.31 30.37
CA GLY A 321 16.85 -0.91 30.46
C GLY A 321 17.36 -2.06 29.57
N THR A 322 17.24 -3.29 30.06
CA THR A 322 17.72 -4.50 29.37
C THR A 322 16.62 -5.20 28.57
N GLY A 323 15.35 -5.10 29.01
CA GLY A 323 14.18 -5.59 28.29
C GLY A 323 13.49 -4.44 27.56
N GLN A 324 12.64 -3.72 28.25
CA GLN A 324 12.01 -2.51 27.72
C GLN A 324 12.96 -1.31 27.83
N LYS A 325 13.20 -0.64 26.71
CA LYS A 325 13.99 0.59 26.66
C LYS A 325 13.17 1.79 27.15
N VAL A 326 13.82 2.66 27.94
CA VAL A 326 13.21 3.88 28.49
C VAL A 326 14.01 5.09 28.06
N LEU A 327 13.34 6.07 27.45
CA LEU A 327 13.87 7.39 27.14
C LEU A 327 13.13 8.41 28.00
N SER A 328 13.76 8.85 29.11
CA SER A 328 13.16 9.90 29.94
C SER A 328 13.21 11.26 29.24
N PHE A 329 12.30 12.18 29.62
CA PHE A 329 12.36 13.53 29.06
C PHE A 329 13.64 14.28 29.45
N LEU A 330 14.17 14.03 30.65
CA LEU A 330 15.46 14.59 31.09
C LEU A 330 16.63 14.11 30.24
N ASP A 331 16.59 12.85 29.79
CA ASP A 331 17.63 12.31 28.92
C ASP A 331 17.49 12.86 27.50
N LEU A 332 16.26 12.98 27.00
CA LEU A 332 15.99 13.67 25.73
C LEU A 332 16.54 15.11 25.74
N GLN A 333 16.35 15.85 26.83
CA GLN A 333 16.88 17.23 26.96
C GLN A 333 18.41 17.32 26.91
N LYS A 334 19.13 16.27 27.33
CA LYS A 334 20.61 16.25 27.29
C LYS A 334 21.16 16.03 25.89
N MET A 335 20.38 15.43 24.99
CA MET A 335 20.78 15.08 23.65
C MET A 335 21.07 16.33 22.81
N LYS A 336 21.97 16.17 21.84
CA LYS A 336 22.35 17.22 20.91
C LYS A 336 21.77 16.93 19.52
N VAL A 337 21.27 17.98 18.89
CA VAL A 337 20.75 17.92 17.53
C VAL A 337 21.32 19.05 16.70
N ARG A 338 21.41 18.83 15.39
CA ARG A 338 21.76 19.90 14.45
C ARG A 338 20.47 20.51 13.92
N VAL A 339 20.38 21.84 14.05
CA VAL A 339 19.21 22.61 13.62
C VAL A 339 19.65 23.89 12.92
N PRO A 340 18.90 24.36 11.91
CA PRO A 340 19.13 25.67 11.30
C PRO A 340 18.55 26.78 12.20
N ASN A 341 18.68 28.04 11.76
CA ASN A 341 17.99 29.15 12.41
C ASN A 341 16.46 28.97 12.42
N PHE A 342 15.77 29.70 13.31
CA PHE A 342 14.33 29.52 13.54
C PHE A 342 13.44 29.81 12.33
N ASP A 343 13.80 30.80 11.51
CA ASP A 343 12.99 31.12 10.32
C ASP A 343 13.09 30.01 9.27
N GLU A 344 14.25 29.45 9.08
CA GLU A 344 14.46 28.31 8.20
C GLU A 344 13.78 27.03 8.72
N GLN A 345 13.75 26.81 10.07
CA GLN A 345 12.97 25.73 10.66
C GLN A 345 11.49 25.85 10.27
N LYS A 346 10.91 27.06 10.33
CA LYS A 346 9.53 27.30 9.90
C LYS A 346 9.30 27.05 8.41
N GLU A 347 10.23 27.47 7.55
CA GLU A 347 10.14 27.23 6.12
C GLU A 347 10.18 25.74 5.81
N ILE A 348 11.08 24.99 6.46
CA ILE A 348 11.15 23.52 6.33
C ILE A 348 9.86 22.88 6.86
N ALA A 349 9.39 23.28 8.05
CA ALA A 349 8.17 22.78 8.64
C ALA A 349 6.95 23.00 7.72
N ALA A 350 6.75 24.22 7.23
CA ALA A 350 5.66 24.56 6.32
C ALA A 350 5.72 23.77 4.99
N TYR A 351 6.92 23.54 4.46
CA TYR A 351 7.11 22.72 3.27
C TYR A 351 6.65 21.27 3.49
N PHE A 352 7.09 20.62 4.58
CA PHE A 352 6.69 19.25 4.89
C PHE A 352 5.20 19.14 5.26
N GLU A 353 4.63 20.10 6.01
CA GLU A 353 3.18 20.15 6.27
C GLU A 353 2.37 20.25 4.98
N SER A 354 2.84 21.06 4.02
CA SER A 354 2.22 21.17 2.69
C SER A 354 2.30 19.85 1.92
N LEU A 355 3.44 19.15 1.98
CA LEU A 355 3.60 17.83 1.35
C LEU A 355 2.66 16.79 1.97
N ASP A 356 2.55 16.73 3.30
CA ASP A 356 1.66 15.80 4.00
C ASP A 356 0.19 16.07 3.63
N HIS A 357 -0.20 17.35 3.53
CA HIS A 357 -1.53 17.71 3.07
C HIS A 357 -1.80 17.25 1.62
N ILE A 358 -0.84 17.47 0.71
CA ILE A 358 -0.93 17.02 -0.69
C ILE A 358 -1.02 15.51 -0.77
N ILE A 359 -0.19 14.78 -0.02
CA ILE A 359 -0.22 13.30 0.05
C ILE A 359 -1.60 12.82 0.50
N THR A 360 -2.16 13.42 1.57
CA THR A 360 -3.47 13.07 2.10
C THR A 360 -4.59 13.31 1.07
N LEU A 361 -4.57 14.44 0.36
CA LEU A 361 -5.55 14.74 -0.69
C LEU A 361 -5.46 13.74 -1.86
N HIS A 362 -4.24 13.40 -2.29
CA HIS A 362 -4.04 12.43 -3.36
C HIS A 362 -4.47 11.02 -2.94
N GLN A 363 -4.21 10.63 -1.68
CA GLN A 363 -4.65 9.35 -1.15
C GLN A 363 -6.18 9.24 -1.16
N ARG A 364 -6.90 10.26 -0.65
CA ARG A 364 -8.37 10.31 -0.69
C ARG A 364 -8.90 10.20 -2.13
N LYS A 365 -8.29 10.95 -3.06
CA LYS A 365 -8.71 10.90 -4.47
C LYS A 365 -8.47 9.53 -5.10
N CYS A 366 -7.36 8.90 -4.77
CA CYS A 366 -7.06 7.55 -5.20
C CYS A 366 -8.12 6.55 -4.68
N ASP A 367 -8.51 6.66 -3.42
CA ASP A 367 -9.49 5.77 -2.81
C ASP A 367 -10.90 5.98 -3.40
N GLU A 368 -11.30 7.24 -3.65
CA GLU A 368 -12.54 7.56 -4.39
C GLU A 368 -12.56 6.89 -5.78
N ILE A 369 -11.45 6.99 -6.53
CA ILE A 369 -11.36 6.38 -7.88
C ILE A 369 -11.42 4.85 -7.80
N LYS A 370 -10.80 4.24 -6.78
CA LYS A 370 -10.89 2.78 -6.55
C LYS A 370 -12.32 2.33 -6.29
N GLU A 371 -13.09 3.09 -5.48
CA GLU A 371 -14.50 2.77 -5.22
C GLU A 371 -15.35 2.91 -6.50
N VAL A 372 -15.13 3.96 -7.29
CA VAL A 372 -15.78 4.11 -8.61
C VAL A 372 -15.42 2.94 -9.52
N LYS A 373 -14.14 2.57 -9.61
CA LYS A 373 -13.70 1.39 -10.40
C LYS A 373 -14.42 0.13 -9.95
N LYS A 374 -14.47 -0.14 -8.64
CA LYS A 374 -15.14 -1.31 -8.07
C LYS A 374 -16.63 -1.34 -8.41
N PHE A 375 -17.33 -0.21 -8.25
CA PHE A 375 -18.74 -0.08 -8.63
C PHE A 375 -18.95 -0.38 -10.12
N MET A 376 -18.13 0.17 -11.00
CA MET A 376 -18.22 -0.03 -12.44
C MET A 376 -17.95 -1.50 -12.81
N LEU A 377 -16.91 -2.14 -12.22
CA LEU A 377 -16.62 -3.56 -12.44
C LEU A 377 -17.81 -4.47 -12.07
N GLN A 378 -18.52 -4.15 -10.99
CA GLN A 378 -19.70 -4.91 -10.55
C GLN A 378 -20.91 -4.75 -11.47
N ASN A 379 -21.05 -3.61 -12.17
CA ASN A 379 -22.25 -3.27 -12.93
C ASN A 379 -22.06 -3.33 -14.45
N MET A 380 -20.80 -3.26 -14.93
CA MET A 380 -20.48 -3.37 -16.38
C MET A 380 -20.20 -4.81 -16.83
N PHE A 381 -20.25 -5.77 -15.92
CA PHE A 381 -20.13 -7.19 -16.25
C PHE A 381 -21.38 -7.94 -15.76
N PRO A 382 -21.98 -8.81 -16.61
CA PRO A 382 -23.10 -9.65 -16.19
C PRO A 382 -22.64 -10.57 -15.05
N GLN A 383 -23.45 -10.65 -13.99
CA GLN A 383 -23.16 -11.56 -12.90
C GLN A 383 -23.49 -12.99 -13.32
N LYS A 384 -22.55 -13.93 -13.16
CA LYS A 384 -22.81 -15.35 -13.35
C LYS A 384 -23.82 -15.82 -12.29
N GLY A 385 -24.96 -16.36 -12.75
CA GLY A 385 -26.02 -16.94 -11.93
C GLY A 385 -25.57 -18.17 -11.13
#